data_c4a3cdb1124efd71a660cd52acff7737
#
_entry.id   c4a3cdb1124efd71a660cd52acff7737
#
_cell.length_a   1.000
_cell.length_b   1.000
_cell.length_c   1.000
_cell.angle_alpha   90.00
_cell.angle_beta   90.00
_cell.angle_gamma   90.00
#
_symmetry.space_group_name_H-M   'P 1'
#
loop_
_entity.id
_entity.type
_entity.pdbx_description
1 polymer ?
#
loop_
_entity_poly.entity_id
_entity_poly.type
_entity_poly.pdbx_seq_one_letter_code
_entity_poly.pdbx_strand_id
1 'polypeptide(L)'
;MDGGSALSTSKNARGRARLAAEQAAARKRDRRILIMVIVIFLVVVVAGGIGFQAWRTSRAPSASPSASVSASPVAITSGRPIALGSAEAPVTITLYEDFHCPHCADFEEQFGPIINQAQQVGTARVELYPMAFIDEGSVAAANAMACAAEAGLGQAYYQGLFANHTLKWSDQQLIDLAAKVGGSASDTFRNCVAQRAHADWVTSVNAAADSNSVSQTPTMLINGKQVDIAALTPEALQTMISDAAQKGTVR
;
A
#
# COMPACT_ATOMS: atom_id res chain seq x y z
N MET A 1 85.87 38.43 -11.93
CA MET A 1 84.54 39.04 -12.00
C MET A 1 83.49 37.91 -12.14
N ASP A 2 83.09 37.24 -11.05
CA ASP A 2 82.08 36.16 -11.10
C ASP A 2 81.30 36.04 -9.79
N GLY A 3 80.74 37.15 -9.32
CA GLY A 3 79.96 37.13 -8.09
C GLY A 3 78.43 37.30 -8.29
N GLY A 4 77.93 37.57 -9.52
CA GLY A 4 76.55 37.97 -9.75
C GLY A 4 75.55 36.84 -10.05
N SER A 5 76.04 35.71 -10.59
CA SER A 5 75.18 34.63 -11.10
C SER A 5 74.60 33.73 -9.99
N ALA A 6 75.36 33.47 -8.94
CA ALA A 6 74.95 32.56 -7.86
C ALA A 6 73.83 33.09 -6.95
N LEU A 7 73.80 34.43 -6.73
CA LEU A 7 72.78 35.07 -5.92
C LEU A 7 71.38 35.17 -6.59
N SER A 8 71.35 35.30 -7.92
CA SER A 8 70.13 35.29 -8.71
C SER A 8 69.45 33.89 -8.73
N THR A 9 70.20 32.83 -8.84
CA THR A 9 69.71 31.45 -8.88
C THR A 9 69.12 31.03 -7.55
N SER A 10 69.73 31.45 -6.41
CA SER A 10 69.23 31.14 -5.07
C SER A 10 67.92 31.86 -4.70
N LYS A 11 67.73 33.08 -5.15
CA LYS A 11 66.48 33.83 -4.95
C LYS A 11 65.31 33.18 -5.73
N ASN A 12 65.55 32.78 -6.99
CA ASN A 12 64.57 32.11 -7.81
C ASN A 12 64.20 30.71 -7.27
N ALA A 13 65.14 29.96 -6.70
CA ALA A 13 64.86 28.66 -6.06
C ALA A 13 63.99 28.82 -4.83
N ARG A 14 64.23 29.81 -3.96
CA ARG A 14 63.40 30.12 -2.77
C ARG A 14 61.99 30.60 -3.15
N GLY A 15 61.83 31.38 -4.21
CA GLY A 15 60.53 31.79 -4.74
C GLY A 15 59.68 30.62 -5.20
N ARG A 16 60.29 29.68 -5.99
CA ARG A 16 59.59 28.46 -6.45
C ARG A 16 59.21 27.53 -5.30
N ALA A 17 60.06 27.42 -4.30
CA ALA A 17 59.74 26.60 -3.10
C ALA A 17 58.57 27.17 -2.27
N ARG A 18 58.50 28.52 -2.14
CA ARG A 18 57.35 29.16 -1.48
C ARG A 18 56.01 28.98 -2.25
N LEU A 19 56.03 29.16 -3.56
CA LEU A 19 54.87 28.96 -4.41
C LEU A 19 54.40 27.50 -4.37
N ALA A 20 55.32 26.51 -4.41
CA ALA A 20 55.00 25.13 -4.29
C ALA A 20 54.39 24.76 -2.93
N ALA A 21 54.89 25.35 -1.82
CA ALA A 21 54.34 25.18 -0.49
C ALA A 21 52.95 25.76 -0.35
N GLU A 22 52.72 26.95 -0.89
CA GLU A 22 51.39 27.62 -0.91
C GLU A 22 50.40 26.82 -1.74
N GLN A 23 50.77 26.32 -2.91
CA GLN A 23 49.94 25.45 -3.73
C GLN A 23 49.62 24.11 -3.04
N ALA A 24 50.58 23.51 -2.34
CA ALA A 24 50.37 22.28 -1.57
C ALA A 24 49.40 22.51 -0.37
N ALA A 25 49.53 23.67 0.29
CA ALA A 25 48.62 24.05 1.37
C ALA A 25 47.19 24.33 0.87
N ALA A 26 47.07 25.01 -0.28
CA ALA A 26 45.78 25.23 -0.94
C ALA A 26 45.08 23.92 -1.32
N ARG A 27 45.80 22.99 -1.96
CA ARG A 27 45.27 21.66 -2.34
C ARG A 27 44.83 20.84 -1.12
N LYS A 28 45.54 20.94 0.00
CA LYS A 28 45.12 20.27 1.26
C LYS A 28 43.84 20.89 1.83
N ARG A 29 43.70 22.22 1.77
CA ARG A 29 42.52 22.93 2.20
C ARG A 29 41.30 22.59 1.34
N ASP A 30 41.46 22.63 0.03
CA ASP A 30 40.41 22.35 -0.93
C ASP A 30 39.94 20.89 -0.82
N ARG A 31 40.86 19.94 -0.62
CA ARG A 31 40.51 18.52 -0.37
C ARG A 31 39.74 18.35 0.94
N ARG A 32 40.08 19.09 2.01
CA ARG A 32 39.33 19.06 3.27
C ARG A 32 37.93 19.64 3.11
N ILE A 33 37.81 20.74 2.39
CA ILE A 33 36.49 21.34 2.08
C ILE A 33 35.66 20.38 1.27
N LEU A 34 36.20 19.77 0.22
CA LEU A 34 35.51 18.77 -0.60
C LEU A 34 35.02 17.58 0.23
N ILE A 35 35.88 17.02 1.11
CA ILE A 35 35.48 15.92 1.99
C ILE A 35 34.36 16.37 2.94
N MET A 36 34.45 17.56 3.55
CA MET A 36 33.39 18.06 4.41
C MET A 36 32.06 18.24 3.68
N VAL A 37 32.09 18.77 2.44
CA VAL A 37 30.89 18.92 1.63
C VAL A 37 30.26 17.57 1.30
N ILE A 38 31.06 16.58 0.94
CA ILE A 38 30.59 15.21 0.66
C ILE A 38 29.96 14.59 1.93
N VAL A 39 30.63 14.71 3.08
CA VAL A 39 30.09 14.19 4.35
C VAL A 39 28.80 14.86 4.73
N ILE A 40 28.71 16.19 4.64
CA ILE A 40 27.47 16.93 4.91
C ILE A 40 26.36 16.49 3.94
N PHE A 41 26.64 16.34 2.66
CA PHE A 41 25.68 15.86 1.67
C PHE A 41 25.17 14.45 2.00
N LEU A 42 26.06 13.52 2.35
CA LEU A 42 25.68 12.17 2.76
C LEU A 42 24.81 12.18 4.03
N VAL A 43 25.14 13.00 5.02
CA VAL A 43 24.34 13.15 6.25
C VAL A 43 22.95 13.68 5.92
N VAL A 44 22.85 14.68 5.04
CA VAL A 44 21.55 15.24 4.62
C VAL A 44 20.72 14.22 3.86
N VAL A 45 21.33 13.44 2.97
CA VAL A 45 20.63 12.37 2.22
C VAL A 45 20.12 11.27 3.16
N VAL A 46 20.96 10.84 4.11
CA VAL A 46 20.56 9.81 5.08
C VAL A 46 19.48 10.34 6.03
N ALA A 47 19.66 11.53 6.59
CA ALA A 47 18.67 12.14 7.49
C ALA A 47 17.35 12.45 6.76
N GLY A 48 17.41 12.93 5.51
CA GLY A 48 16.26 13.16 4.65
C GLY A 48 15.53 11.86 4.31
N GLY A 49 16.26 10.79 4.01
CA GLY A 49 15.71 9.46 3.74
C GLY A 49 14.99 8.88 4.96
N ILE A 50 15.61 8.95 6.15
CA ILE A 50 15.01 8.49 7.40
C ILE A 50 13.78 9.36 7.77
N GLY A 51 13.88 10.67 7.64
CA GLY A 51 12.77 11.59 7.91
C GLY A 51 11.59 11.37 6.96
N PHE A 52 11.85 11.14 5.67
CA PHE A 52 10.81 10.83 4.69
C PHE A 52 10.15 9.46 4.95
N GLN A 53 10.91 8.44 5.33
CA GLN A 53 10.38 7.14 5.74
C GLN A 53 9.51 7.26 6.99
N ALA A 54 9.98 7.93 8.03
CA ALA A 54 9.23 8.16 9.26
C ALA A 54 7.95 8.98 9.00
N TRP A 55 8.00 9.98 8.12
CA TRP A 55 6.83 10.76 7.74
C TRP A 55 5.80 9.92 6.95
N ARG A 56 6.26 9.02 6.05
CA ARG A 56 5.35 8.09 5.33
C ARG A 56 4.67 7.10 6.29
N THR A 57 5.39 6.57 7.28
CA THR A 57 4.84 5.62 8.25
C THR A 57 3.95 6.26 9.32
N SER A 58 4.10 7.57 9.56
CA SER A 58 3.30 8.32 10.55
C SER A 58 2.04 8.98 9.97
N ARG A 59 1.76 8.85 8.66
CA ARG A 59 0.51 9.35 8.10
C ARG A 59 -0.67 8.63 8.70
N ALA A 60 -1.58 9.38 9.32
CA ALA A 60 -2.85 8.84 9.76
C ALA A 60 -3.71 8.44 8.55
N PRO A 61 -4.36 7.26 8.56
CA PRO A 61 -5.24 6.83 7.48
C PRO A 61 -6.44 7.77 7.33
N SER A 62 -6.95 7.92 6.11
CA SER A 62 -8.17 8.68 5.83
C SER A 62 -9.38 7.74 5.84
N ALA A 63 -10.52 8.18 6.35
CA ALA A 63 -11.77 7.44 6.21
C ALA A 63 -12.34 7.65 4.80
N SER A 64 -12.89 6.60 4.18
CA SER A 64 -13.63 6.74 2.94
C SER A 64 -15.00 7.35 3.20
N PRO A 65 -15.48 8.31 2.39
CA PRO A 65 -16.72 9.05 2.67
C PRO A 65 -18.04 8.26 2.49
N SER A 66 -18.00 7.00 2.04
CA SER A 66 -19.22 6.26 1.63
C SER A 66 -19.63 5.10 2.55
N ALA A 67 -19.14 5.03 3.77
CA ALA A 67 -19.36 3.88 4.64
C ALA A 67 -20.60 4.03 5.53
N SER A 68 -21.78 3.74 5.00
CA SER A 68 -23.03 3.67 5.79
C SER A 68 -23.67 2.27 5.81
N VAL A 69 -22.99 1.26 5.30
CA VAL A 69 -23.51 -0.11 5.41
C VAL A 69 -22.90 -0.74 6.66
N SER A 70 -23.70 -0.79 7.73
CA SER A 70 -23.38 -1.63 8.89
C SER A 70 -23.40 -3.08 8.41
N ALA A 71 -22.24 -3.65 8.13
CA ALA A 71 -22.17 -5.07 7.79
C ALA A 71 -22.36 -5.91 9.06
N SER A 72 -23.09 -7.02 8.93
CA SER A 72 -23.13 -8.01 10.01
C SER A 72 -21.73 -8.65 10.17
N PRO A 73 -21.34 -9.04 11.40
CA PRO A 73 -20.12 -9.81 11.61
C PRO A 73 -20.08 -11.06 10.72
N VAL A 74 -18.93 -11.32 10.10
CA VAL A 74 -18.72 -12.44 9.20
C VAL A 74 -17.70 -13.40 9.81
N ALA A 75 -18.02 -14.68 9.87
CA ALA A 75 -17.09 -15.69 10.33
C ALA A 75 -15.97 -15.94 9.30
N ILE A 76 -14.73 -15.96 9.77
CA ILE A 76 -13.55 -16.22 8.94
C ILE A 76 -13.30 -17.73 8.88
N THR A 77 -13.32 -18.27 7.68
CA THR A 77 -13.14 -19.71 7.44
C THR A 77 -11.97 -19.95 6.49
N SER A 78 -11.10 -20.89 6.80
CA SER A 78 -9.90 -21.21 6.01
C SER A 78 -10.23 -21.41 4.52
N GLY A 79 -9.47 -20.77 3.65
CA GLY A 79 -9.61 -20.83 2.18
C GLY A 79 -10.92 -20.23 1.61
N ARG A 80 -11.76 -19.61 2.46
CA ARG A 80 -13.01 -18.99 2.02
C ARG A 80 -12.90 -17.47 1.99
N PRO A 81 -13.65 -16.82 1.07
CA PRO A 81 -13.66 -15.36 0.96
C PRO A 81 -14.37 -14.71 2.15
N ILE A 82 -14.12 -13.43 2.34
CA ILE A 82 -14.97 -12.57 3.18
C ILE A 82 -16.19 -12.19 2.36
N ALA A 83 -17.39 -12.48 2.87
CA ALA A 83 -18.63 -12.07 2.24
C ALA A 83 -19.00 -10.65 2.70
N LEU A 84 -19.21 -9.73 1.74
CA LEU A 84 -19.63 -8.35 1.97
C LEU A 84 -20.93 -8.10 1.22
N GLY A 85 -21.91 -7.48 1.88
CA GLY A 85 -23.24 -7.21 1.33
C GLY A 85 -24.28 -8.26 1.74
N SER A 86 -25.45 -8.23 1.09
CA SER A 86 -26.57 -9.12 1.43
C SER A 86 -26.33 -10.55 0.91
N ALA A 87 -26.54 -11.55 1.76
CA ALA A 87 -26.50 -12.96 1.35
C ALA A 87 -27.55 -13.29 0.28
N GLU A 88 -28.67 -12.57 0.26
CA GLU A 88 -29.78 -12.77 -0.67
C GLU A 88 -29.56 -12.05 -2.02
N ALA A 89 -28.45 -11.33 -2.21
CA ALA A 89 -28.17 -10.63 -3.45
C ALA A 89 -28.09 -11.61 -4.64
N PRO A 90 -28.81 -11.34 -5.76
CA PRO A 90 -28.87 -12.25 -6.90
C PRO A 90 -27.54 -12.34 -7.67
N VAL A 91 -26.63 -11.36 -7.51
CA VAL A 91 -25.33 -11.31 -8.17
C VAL A 91 -24.21 -11.50 -7.15
N THR A 92 -23.30 -12.42 -7.45
CA THR A 92 -22.06 -12.56 -6.71
C THR A 92 -20.91 -11.98 -7.52
N ILE A 93 -20.21 -10.98 -6.95
CA ILE A 93 -18.96 -10.44 -7.50
C ILE A 93 -17.82 -11.01 -6.67
N THR A 94 -16.96 -11.83 -7.26
CA THR A 94 -15.78 -12.35 -6.59
C THR A 94 -14.59 -11.48 -6.96
N LEU A 95 -13.87 -10.97 -5.96
CA LEU A 95 -12.71 -10.10 -6.12
C LEU A 95 -11.48 -10.72 -5.48
N TYR A 96 -10.39 -10.81 -6.23
CA TYR A 96 -9.06 -11.14 -5.75
C TYR A 96 -8.20 -9.88 -5.85
N GLU A 97 -7.83 -9.32 -4.70
CA GLU A 97 -7.16 -8.03 -4.62
C GLU A 97 -6.13 -8.00 -3.50
N ASP A 98 -5.03 -7.29 -3.73
CA ASP A 98 -4.03 -7.00 -2.70
C ASP A 98 -4.11 -5.52 -2.33
N PHE A 99 -4.19 -5.20 -1.05
CA PHE A 99 -4.36 -3.83 -0.55
C PHE A 99 -3.14 -2.93 -0.79
N HIS A 100 -2.00 -3.49 -1.21
CA HIS A 100 -0.83 -2.73 -1.65
C HIS A 100 -0.64 -2.74 -3.17
N CYS A 101 -1.51 -3.41 -3.93
CA CYS A 101 -1.45 -3.43 -5.38
C CYS A 101 -1.94 -2.09 -5.97
N PRO A 102 -1.11 -1.33 -6.69
CA PRO A 102 -1.54 -0.08 -7.32
C PRO A 102 -2.68 -0.29 -8.31
N HIS A 103 -2.64 -1.37 -9.10
CA HIS A 103 -3.69 -1.69 -10.06
C HIS A 103 -5.03 -2.06 -9.41
N CYS A 104 -5.00 -2.63 -8.19
CA CYS A 104 -6.23 -2.84 -7.41
C CYS A 104 -6.79 -1.51 -6.91
N ALA A 105 -5.93 -0.57 -6.50
CA ALA A 105 -6.37 0.76 -6.11
C ALA A 105 -6.98 1.53 -7.30
N ASP A 106 -6.37 1.46 -8.49
CA ASP A 106 -6.92 2.05 -9.72
C ASP A 106 -8.28 1.41 -10.08
N PHE A 107 -8.40 0.07 -9.91
CA PHE A 107 -9.65 -0.65 -10.11
C PHE A 107 -10.73 -0.19 -9.12
N GLU A 108 -10.42 -0.07 -7.85
CA GLU A 108 -11.36 0.38 -6.83
C GLU A 108 -11.74 1.86 -7.00
N GLU A 109 -10.83 2.71 -7.45
CA GLU A 109 -11.17 4.11 -7.79
C GLU A 109 -12.19 4.16 -8.92
N GLN A 110 -12.03 3.33 -9.95
CA GLN A 110 -12.87 3.35 -11.17
C GLN A 110 -14.18 2.58 -10.99
N PHE A 111 -14.17 1.40 -10.39
CA PHE A 111 -15.30 0.46 -10.36
C PHE A 111 -15.92 0.28 -8.97
N GLY A 112 -15.16 0.57 -7.93
CA GLY A 112 -15.62 0.46 -6.54
C GLY A 112 -16.94 1.18 -6.26
N PRO A 113 -17.17 2.42 -6.73
CA PRO A 113 -18.45 3.10 -6.54
C PRO A 113 -19.64 2.34 -7.12
N ILE A 114 -19.49 1.70 -8.29
CA ILE A 114 -20.55 0.93 -8.95
C ILE A 114 -20.87 -0.34 -8.17
N ILE A 115 -19.81 -1.07 -7.77
CA ILE A 115 -19.91 -2.30 -6.97
C ILE A 115 -20.58 -1.98 -5.62
N ASN A 116 -20.13 -0.91 -4.96
CA ASN A 116 -20.65 -0.47 -3.68
C ASN A 116 -22.15 -0.07 -3.79
N GLN A 117 -22.54 0.65 -4.84
CA GLN A 117 -23.93 0.96 -5.10
C GLN A 117 -24.79 -0.30 -5.28
N ALA A 118 -24.31 -1.28 -6.05
CA ALA A 118 -25.00 -2.55 -6.24
C ALA A 118 -25.16 -3.33 -4.93
N GLN A 119 -24.18 -3.28 -4.03
CA GLN A 119 -24.27 -3.86 -2.68
C GLN A 119 -25.31 -3.13 -1.82
N GLN A 120 -25.30 -1.79 -1.82
CA GLN A 120 -26.22 -0.97 -1.02
C GLN A 120 -27.69 -1.21 -1.38
N VAL A 121 -28.00 -1.38 -2.67
CA VAL A 121 -29.35 -1.67 -3.13
C VAL A 121 -29.70 -3.17 -3.11
N GLY A 122 -28.78 -4.03 -2.62
CA GLY A 122 -28.98 -5.47 -2.49
C GLY A 122 -28.97 -6.24 -3.81
N THR A 123 -28.48 -5.64 -4.92
CA THR A 123 -28.38 -6.29 -6.24
C THR A 123 -27.15 -7.21 -6.29
N ALA A 124 -26.06 -6.84 -5.65
CA ALA A 124 -24.84 -7.64 -5.63
C ALA A 124 -24.33 -7.84 -4.19
N ARG A 125 -23.60 -8.94 -4.00
CA ARG A 125 -22.69 -9.17 -2.87
C ARG A 125 -21.28 -9.35 -3.39
N VAL A 126 -20.30 -9.04 -2.56
CA VAL A 126 -18.88 -9.28 -2.88
C VAL A 126 -18.37 -10.46 -2.08
N GLU A 127 -17.68 -11.38 -2.73
CA GLU A 127 -16.83 -12.40 -2.15
C GLU A 127 -15.38 -11.97 -2.33
N LEU A 128 -14.80 -11.40 -1.27
CA LEU A 128 -13.46 -10.83 -1.28
C LEU A 128 -12.42 -11.86 -0.86
N TYR A 129 -11.43 -12.08 -1.70
CA TYR A 129 -10.20 -12.81 -1.43
C TYR A 129 -9.05 -11.80 -1.29
N PRO A 130 -8.73 -11.34 -0.07
CA PRO A 130 -7.60 -10.43 0.13
C PRO A 130 -6.28 -11.16 -0.08
N MET A 131 -5.68 -10.94 -1.23
CA MET A 131 -4.37 -11.49 -1.57
C MET A 131 -3.28 -10.78 -0.77
N ALA A 132 -2.21 -11.51 -0.45
CA ALA A 132 -1.11 -10.98 0.37
C ALA A 132 0.22 -11.54 -0.12
N PHE A 133 0.75 -10.99 -1.22
CA PHE A 133 1.99 -11.47 -1.84
C PHE A 133 2.97 -10.35 -2.23
N ILE A 134 2.59 -9.08 -2.07
CA ILE A 134 3.46 -7.97 -2.47
C ILE A 134 4.51 -7.69 -1.40
N ASP A 135 4.08 -7.52 -0.13
CA ASP A 135 4.97 -7.26 1.00
C ASP A 135 4.31 -7.61 2.35
N GLU A 136 5.04 -7.37 3.45
CA GLU A 136 4.51 -7.61 4.81
C GLU A 136 3.28 -6.75 5.15
N GLY A 137 3.15 -5.58 4.54
CA GLY A 137 1.99 -4.71 4.71
C GLY A 137 0.74 -5.31 4.07
N SER A 138 0.87 -6.02 2.93
CA SER A 138 -0.24 -6.80 2.34
C SER A 138 -0.76 -7.84 3.33
N VAL A 139 0.14 -8.60 3.98
CA VAL A 139 -0.22 -9.60 5.00
C VAL A 139 -0.90 -8.94 6.20
N ALA A 140 -0.34 -7.81 6.67
CA ALA A 140 -0.92 -7.06 7.78
C ALA A 140 -2.32 -6.54 7.47
N ALA A 141 -2.52 -5.96 6.28
CA ALA A 141 -3.79 -5.43 5.83
C ALA A 141 -4.84 -6.54 5.63
N ALA A 142 -4.47 -7.67 5.02
CA ALA A 142 -5.36 -8.83 4.84
C ALA A 142 -5.81 -9.42 6.19
N ASN A 143 -4.89 -9.58 7.15
CA ASN A 143 -5.23 -10.00 8.51
C ASN A 143 -6.19 -9.01 9.19
N ALA A 144 -5.91 -7.71 9.10
CA ALA A 144 -6.76 -6.68 9.71
C ALA A 144 -8.13 -6.60 9.03
N MET A 145 -8.22 -6.85 7.72
CA MET A 145 -9.50 -6.97 7.00
C MET A 145 -10.35 -8.12 7.55
N ALA A 146 -9.76 -9.27 7.84
CA ALA A 146 -10.47 -10.38 8.47
C ALA A 146 -10.96 -10.00 9.88
N CYS A 147 -10.12 -9.38 10.70
CA CYS A 147 -10.51 -8.85 12.01
C CYS A 147 -11.68 -7.86 11.90
N ALA A 148 -11.66 -6.99 10.88
CA ALA A 148 -12.71 -6.00 10.64
C ALA A 148 -14.02 -6.65 10.18
N ALA A 149 -13.96 -7.70 9.38
CA ALA A 149 -15.14 -8.47 8.98
C ALA A 149 -15.82 -9.13 10.18
N GLU A 150 -15.07 -9.74 11.09
CA GLU A 150 -15.60 -10.29 12.36
C GLU A 150 -16.18 -9.21 13.29
N ALA A 151 -15.62 -8.00 13.23
CA ALA A 151 -16.13 -6.87 14.02
C ALA A 151 -17.35 -6.17 13.38
N GLY A 152 -17.84 -6.62 12.21
CA GLY A 152 -18.93 -5.97 11.49
C GLY A 152 -18.54 -4.67 10.78
N LEU A 153 -17.25 -4.42 10.59
CA LEU A 153 -16.70 -3.24 9.91
C LEU A 153 -16.31 -3.51 8.45
N GLY A 154 -16.54 -4.73 7.95
CA GLY A 154 -15.93 -5.25 6.72
C GLY A 154 -15.98 -4.28 5.55
N GLN A 155 -17.16 -3.80 5.14
CA GLN A 155 -17.32 -2.91 3.98
C GLN A 155 -16.57 -1.59 4.15
N ALA A 156 -16.77 -0.92 5.28
CA ALA A 156 -16.15 0.36 5.54
C ALA A 156 -14.63 0.26 5.67
N TYR A 157 -14.16 -0.83 6.26
CA TYR A 157 -12.74 -1.10 6.43
C TYR A 157 -12.05 -1.41 5.10
N TYR A 158 -12.68 -2.22 4.25
CA TYR A 158 -12.24 -2.50 2.89
C TYR A 158 -12.01 -1.22 2.09
N GLN A 159 -13.01 -0.35 2.04
CA GLN A 159 -12.89 0.95 1.36
C GLN A 159 -11.79 1.83 1.97
N GLY A 160 -11.68 1.81 3.29
CA GLY A 160 -10.63 2.55 4.00
C GLY A 160 -9.23 2.06 3.70
N LEU A 161 -9.02 0.76 3.51
CA LEU A 161 -7.73 0.20 3.10
C LEU A 161 -7.33 0.70 1.72
N PHE A 162 -8.20 0.63 0.71
CA PHE A 162 -7.89 1.13 -0.63
C PHE A 162 -7.74 2.65 -0.69
N ALA A 163 -8.53 3.41 0.04
CA ALA A 163 -8.36 4.87 0.15
C ALA A 163 -6.98 5.28 0.71
N ASN A 164 -6.27 4.34 1.32
CA ASN A 164 -4.96 4.54 1.92
C ASN A 164 -3.91 3.53 1.41
N HIS A 165 -4.08 2.98 0.22
CA HIS A 165 -3.23 1.91 -0.36
C HIS A 165 -1.74 2.26 -0.41
N THR A 166 -1.38 3.55 -0.36
CA THR A 166 0.02 4.00 -0.34
C THR A 166 0.69 3.92 1.03
N LEU A 167 -0.07 3.62 2.09
CA LEU A 167 0.49 3.44 3.43
C LEU A 167 1.20 2.08 3.52
N LYS A 168 2.35 2.08 4.19
CA LYS A 168 2.99 0.84 4.66
C LYS A 168 2.40 0.51 6.03
N TRP A 169 1.32 -0.24 6.04
CA TRP A 169 0.49 -0.46 7.21
C TRP A 169 1.27 -0.95 8.44
N SER A 170 1.30 -0.13 9.49
CA SER A 170 1.62 -0.56 10.84
C SER A 170 0.34 -0.99 11.56
N ASP A 171 0.47 -1.80 12.63
CA ASP A 171 -0.68 -2.23 13.43
C ASP A 171 -1.47 -1.03 13.97
N GLN A 172 -0.77 0.02 14.41
CA GLN A 172 -1.44 1.22 14.90
C GLN A 172 -2.28 1.91 13.82
N GLN A 173 -1.77 2.03 12.59
CA GLN A 173 -2.53 2.61 11.48
C GLN A 173 -3.76 1.78 11.12
N LEU A 174 -3.66 0.44 11.17
CA LEU A 174 -4.77 -0.47 10.95
C LEU A 174 -5.84 -0.34 12.06
N ILE A 175 -5.40 -0.18 13.32
CA ILE A 175 -6.29 0.08 14.45
C ILE A 175 -6.95 1.46 14.33
N ASP A 176 -6.21 2.49 13.96
CA ASP A 176 -6.71 3.84 13.76
C ASP A 176 -7.74 3.90 12.62
N LEU A 177 -7.53 3.11 11.56
CA LEU A 177 -8.51 2.99 10.47
C LEU A 177 -9.84 2.42 10.99
N ALA A 178 -9.81 1.35 11.79
CA ALA A 178 -11.02 0.79 12.38
C ALA A 178 -11.77 1.81 13.26
N ALA A 179 -11.04 2.59 14.05
CA ALA A 179 -11.62 3.66 14.84
C ALA A 179 -12.28 4.74 13.99
N LYS A 180 -11.70 5.06 12.83
CA LYS A 180 -12.23 6.07 11.91
C LYS A 180 -13.49 5.62 11.19
N VAL A 181 -13.56 4.36 10.75
CA VAL A 181 -14.70 3.84 9.99
C VAL A 181 -15.81 3.28 10.89
N GLY A 182 -15.50 2.86 12.12
CA GLY A 182 -16.43 2.26 13.06
C GLY A 182 -16.69 3.08 14.34
N GLY A 183 -16.07 4.26 14.47
CA GLY A 183 -16.19 5.13 15.63
C GLY A 183 -15.30 4.73 16.82
N SER A 184 -14.91 3.46 16.96
CA SER A 184 -13.93 2.98 17.94
C SER A 184 -13.39 1.61 17.54
N ALA A 185 -12.12 1.34 17.85
CA ALA A 185 -11.55 -0.01 17.75
C ALA A 185 -11.70 -0.71 19.10
N SER A 186 -12.43 -1.83 19.15
CA SER A 186 -12.58 -2.64 20.36
C SER A 186 -11.25 -3.31 20.75
N ASP A 187 -11.10 -3.72 22.01
CA ASP A 187 -9.93 -4.46 22.46
C ASP A 187 -9.79 -5.80 21.73
N THR A 188 -10.91 -6.46 21.39
CA THR A 188 -10.92 -7.67 20.57
C THR A 188 -10.29 -7.41 19.21
N PHE A 189 -10.67 -6.33 18.52
CA PHE A 189 -10.08 -5.95 17.24
C PHE A 189 -8.60 -5.62 17.36
N ARG A 190 -8.21 -4.82 18.38
CA ARG A 190 -6.80 -4.48 18.64
C ARG A 190 -5.93 -5.72 18.83
N ASN A 191 -6.42 -6.67 19.64
CA ASN A 191 -5.71 -7.92 19.90
C ASN A 191 -5.64 -8.79 18.65
N CYS A 192 -6.70 -8.87 17.86
CA CYS A 192 -6.74 -9.60 16.60
C CYS A 192 -5.67 -9.09 15.62
N VAL A 193 -5.56 -7.78 15.45
CA VAL A 193 -4.54 -7.16 14.59
C VAL A 193 -3.14 -7.42 15.13
N ALA A 194 -2.89 -7.13 16.42
CA ALA A 194 -1.57 -7.21 17.03
C ALA A 194 -1.01 -8.64 17.07
N GLN A 195 -1.88 -9.64 17.24
CA GLN A 195 -1.49 -11.05 17.31
C GLN A 195 -1.51 -11.77 15.96
N ARG A 196 -1.83 -11.09 14.87
CA ARG A 196 -2.00 -11.70 13.55
C ARG A 196 -2.94 -12.91 13.59
N ALA A 197 -4.08 -12.75 14.26
CA ALA A 197 -4.99 -13.86 14.56
C ALA A 197 -5.48 -14.63 13.33
N HIS A 198 -5.45 -14.04 12.14
CA HIS A 198 -5.85 -14.65 10.88
C HIS A 198 -4.69 -14.91 9.91
N ALA A 199 -3.43 -14.99 10.38
CA ALA A 199 -2.27 -15.24 9.51
C ALA A 199 -2.40 -16.54 8.69
N ASP A 200 -2.89 -17.63 9.33
CA ASP A 200 -3.13 -18.91 8.66
C ASP A 200 -4.24 -18.80 7.61
N TRP A 201 -5.28 -18.03 7.92
CA TRP A 201 -6.34 -17.76 6.95
C TRP A 201 -5.81 -16.99 5.74
N VAL A 202 -4.99 -15.94 5.92
CA VAL A 202 -4.36 -15.19 4.83
C VAL A 202 -3.56 -16.14 3.93
N THR A 203 -2.78 -17.05 4.52
CA THR A 203 -2.06 -18.08 3.77
C THR A 203 -3.01 -18.99 2.99
N SER A 204 -4.11 -19.40 3.61
CA SER A 204 -5.11 -20.29 2.98
C SER A 204 -5.89 -19.60 1.83
N VAL A 205 -6.08 -18.30 1.91
CA VAL A 205 -6.71 -17.48 0.82
C VAL A 205 -5.80 -17.43 -0.39
N ASN A 206 -4.49 -17.21 -0.21
CA ASN A 206 -3.52 -17.26 -1.31
C ASN A 206 -3.53 -18.65 -1.98
N ALA A 207 -3.52 -19.74 -1.20
CA ALA A 207 -3.58 -21.10 -1.72
C ALA A 207 -4.92 -21.40 -2.45
N ALA A 208 -6.03 -20.83 -1.98
CA ALA A 208 -7.31 -20.94 -2.66
C ALA A 208 -7.31 -20.23 -4.01
N ALA A 209 -6.68 -19.06 -4.12
CA ALA A 209 -6.51 -18.34 -5.39
C ALA A 209 -5.70 -19.15 -6.40
N ASP A 210 -4.58 -19.78 -5.97
CA ASP A 210 -3.78 -20.66 -6.82
C ASP A 210 -4.62 -21.84 -7.32
N SER A 211 -5.42 -22.46 -6.44
CA SER A 211 -6.33 -23.56 -6.78
C SER A 211 -7.42 -23.13 -7.76
N ASN A 212 -7.83 -21.87 -7.73
CA ASN A 212 -8.79 -21.26 -8.66
C ASN A 212 -8.13 -20.71 -9.94
N SER A 213 -6.84 -20.98 -10.15
CA SER A 213 -6.06 -20.49 -11.30
C SER A 213 -6.00 -18.96 -11.39
N VAL A 214 -6.07 -18.27 -10.27
CA VAL A 214 -5.90 -16.80 -10.18
C VAL A 214 -4.42 -16.49 -9.95
N SER A 215 -3.78 -15.86 -10.92
CA SER A 215 -2.33 -15.58 -10.92
C SER A 215 -2.00 -14.08 -10.87
N GLN A 216 -3.00 -13.22 -10.83
CA GLN A 216 -2.81 -11.77 -10.84
C GLN A 216 -3.93 -11.03 -10.10
N THR A 217 -3.62 -9.81 -9.64
CA THR A 217 -4.58 -8.88 -9.04
C THR A 217 -4.59 -7.54 -9.79
N PRO A 218 -5.74 -6.89 -9.93
CA PRO A 218 -7.05 -7.40 -9.55
C PRO A 218 -7.54 -8.51 -10.50
N THR A 219 -8.31 -9.48 -9.96
CA THR A 219 -9.10 -10.41 -10.75
C THR A 219 -10.55 -10.36 -10.28
N MET A 220 -11.50 -10.20 -11.21
CA MET A 220 -12.93 -10.12 -10.92
C MET A 220 -13.71 -11.20 -11.65
N LEU A 221 -14.66 -11.81 -10.92
CA LEU A 221 -15.65 -12.70 -11.52
C LEU A 221 -17.07 -12.19 -11.19
N ILE A 222 -18.00 -12.34 -12.12
CA ILE A 222 -19.44 -12.13 -11.89
C ILE A 222 -20.15 -13.48 -12.04
N ASN A 223 -20.79 -13.94 -10.98
CA ASN A 223 -21.44 -15.25 -10.89
C ASN A 223 -20.51 -16.39 -11.35
N GLY A 224 -19.24 -16.35 -10.92
CA GLY A 224 -18.22 -17.35 -11.23
C GLY A 224 -17.60 -17.22 -12.63
N LYS A 225 -17.99 -16.26 -13.44
CA LYS A 225 -17.41 -16.01 -14.77
C LYS A 225 -16.43 -14.84 -14.72
N GLN A 226 -15.18 -15.09 -15.08
CA GLN A 226 -14.13 -14.07 -15.08
C GLN A 226 -14.45 -12.96 -16.09
N VAL A 227 -14.16 -11.72 -15.69
CA VAL A 227 -14.34 -10.51 -16.48
C VAL A 227 -12.98 -10.01 -16.96
N ASP A 228 -12.90 -9.61 -18.22
CA ASP A 228 -11.72 -8.91 -18.75
C ASP A 228 -11.73 -7.45 -18.26
N ILE A 229 -10.95 -7.20 -17.20
CA ILE A 229 -10.86 -5.87 -16.56
C ILE A 229 -10.16 -4.87 -17.50
N ALA A 230 -9.24 -5.32 -18.36
CA ALA A 230 -8.48 -4.41 -19.23
C ALA A 230 -9.37 -3.73 -20.30
N ALA A 231 -10.46 -4.38 -20.70
CA ALA A 231 -11.44 -3.85 -21.65
C ALA A 231 -12.71 -3.31 -20.97
N LEU A 232 -12.77 -3.34 -19.63
CA LEU A 232 -13.98 -2.99 -18.89
C LEU A 232 -14.17 -1.47 -18.82
N THR A 233 -15.42 -1.01 -19.01
CA THR A 233 -15.83 0.37 -18.71
C THR A 233 -16.84 0.40 -17.55
N PRO A 234 -17.00 1.53 -16.85
CA PRO A 234 -18.00 1.70 -15.81
C PRO A 234 -19.42 1.32 -16.27
N GLU A 235 -19.81 1.74 -17.47
CA GLU A 235 -21.13 1.46 -18.06
C GLU A 235 -21.29 -0.02 -18.38
N ALA A 236 -20.23 -0.66 -18.88
CA ALA A 236 -20.24 -2.10 -19.16
C ALA A 236 -20.41 -2.91 -17.88
N LEU A 237 -19.71 -2.55 -16.80
CA LEU A 237 -19.86 -3.20 -15.51
C LEU A 237 -21.28 -3.06 -14.97
N GLN A 238 -21.85 -1.86 -15.02
CA GLN A 238 -23.22 -1.63 -14.58
C GLN A 238 -24.24 -2.48 -15.37
N THR A 239 -24.05 -2.59 -16.69
CA THR A 239 -24.88 -3.43 -17.57
C THR A 239 -24.72 -4.91 -17.20
N MET A 240 -23.47 -5.39 -17.00
CA MET A 240 -23.19 -6.79 -16.63
C MET A 240 -23.84 -7.16 -15.30
N ILE A 241 -23.80 -6.29 -14.29
CA ILE A 241 -24.47 -6.52 -13.00
C ILE A 241 -25.99 -6.57 -13.18
N SER A 242 -26.56 -5.65 -13.95
CA SER A 242 -28.01 -5.60 -14.19
C SER A 242 -28.50 -6.86 -14.93
N ASP A 243 -27.79 -7.29 -15.96
CA ASP A 243 -28.11 -8.49 -16.74
C ASP A 243 -27.98 -9.77 -15.88
N ALA A 244 -26.96 -9.82 -15.03
CA ALA A 244 -26.75 -10.94 -14.12
C ALA A 244 -27.88 -11.02 -13.07
N ALA A 245 -28.36 -9.89 -12.57
CA ALA A 245 -29.47 -9.83 -11.63
C ALA A 245 -30.79 -10.32 -12.23
N GLN A 246 -31.10 -9.89 -13.48
CA GLN A 246 -32.29 -10.35 -14.18
C GLN A 246 -32.32 -11.86 -14.40
N LYS A 247 -31.17 -12.46 -14.72
CA LYS A 247 -31.01 -13.91 -14.91
C LYS A 247 -31.10 -14.69 -13.59
N GLY A 248 -30.68 -14.09 -12.48
CA GLY A 248 -30.75 -14.69 -11.13
C GLY A 248 -32.16 -14.72 -10.54
N THR A 249 -33.03 -13.81 -10.96
CA THR A 249 -34.44 -13.71 -10.47
C THR A 249 -35.40 -14.69 -11.17
N VAL A 250 -34.95 -15.39 -12.21
CA VAL A 250 -35.80 -16.32 -13.03
C VAL A 250 -35.61 -17.79 -12.61
N ARG A 251 -35.10 -18.05 -11.39
CA ARG A 251 -34.97 -19.42 -10.84
C ARG A 251 -35.95 -19.72 -9.70
#